data_c7b552be56fe8d72d66885073054b571
#
_entry.id   c7b552be56fe8d72d66885073054b571
#
_cell.length_a   1.000
_cell.length_b   1.000
_cell.length_c   1.000
_cell.angle_alpha   90.00
_cell.angle_beta   90.00
_cell.angle_gamma   90.00
#
_symmetry.space_group_name_H-M   'P 1'
#
loop_
_entity.id
_entity.type
_entity.pdbx_description
1 polymer ?
#
loop_
_entity_poly.entity_id
_entity_poly.type
_entity_poly.pdbx_seq_one_letter_code
_entity_poly.pdbx_strand_id
1 'polypeptide(L)'
;TDLITEVFDEISGKVFLHTHEDEICGLISNESLVASGRTLDKKLARLQRQVTTYFLDAPVIIYHDKPISLAELRQGYQLCEDSKALAFYVGCSAPIKATAHTVTAQPFHVSQAELSKATAAAVQNADELQMQIAVHTFFQNCAALCMPPQRIREACHLLLERPGENMIPQETLEQTFKEIEKAPTAEALEQLLCLILQERMGL
;
A
#
# COMPACT_ATOMS: atom_id res chain seq x y z
N THR A 1 15.45 17.31 -5.30
CA THR A 1 14.84 18.65 -5.53
C THR A 1 15.01 19.05 -6.98
N ASP A 2 16.21 18.95 -7.53
CA ASP A 2 16.55 19.43 -8.90
C ASP A 2 15.74 18.70 -9.99
N LEU A 3 15.57 17.38 -9.86
CA LEU A 3 14.78 16.58 -10.82
C LEU A 3 13.30 16.99 -10.83
N ILE A 4 12.73 17.29 -9.66
CA ILE A 4 11.36 17.80 -9.55
C ILE A 4 11.24 19.16 -10.24
N THR A 5 12.20 20.05 -9.97
CA THR A 5 12.26 21.37 -10.61
C THR A 5 12.35 21.24 -12.12
N GLU A 6 13.18 20.33 -12.65
CA GLU A 6 13.31 20.08 -14.09
C GLU A 6 12.00 19.60 -14.72
N VAL A 7 11.31 18.64 -14.09
CA VAL A 7 10.03 18.10 -14.62
C VAL A 7 8.95 19.18 -14.65
N PHE A 8 9.02 20.12 -13.70
CA PHE A 8 8.05 21.20 -13.56
C PHE A 8 8.56 22.56 -14.03
N ASP A 9 9.70 22.62 -14.74
CA ASP A 9 10.35 23.87 -15.19
C ASP A 9 9.43 24.72 -16.08
N GLU A 10 8.59 24.09 -16.90
CA GLU A 10 7.56 24.79 -17.71
C GLU A 10 6.50 25.52 -16.84
N ILE A 11 6.47 25.23 -15.54
CA ILE A 11 5.57 25.87 -14.55
C ILE A 11 6.37 26.82 -13.66
N SER A 12 7.48 27.34 -14.15
CA SER A 12 8.48 28.09 -13.41
C SER A 12 7.87 29.15 -12.47
N GLY A 13 8.39 29.22 -11.25
CA GLY A 13 8.01 30.20 -10.23
C GLY A 13 6.73 29.88 -9.46
N LYS A 14 6.05 28.76 -9.71
CA LYS A 14 4.76 28.44 -9.09
C LYS A 14 4.69 27.02 -8.52
N VAL A 15 5.82 26.39 -8.29
CA VAL A 15 5.97 25.14 -7.54
C VAL A 15 6.67 25.45 -6.24
N PHE A 16 6.00 25.17 -5.12
CA PHE A 16 6.56 25.31 -3.78
C PHE A 16 6.88 23.92 -3.27
N LEU A 17 8.14 23.68 -2.91
CA LEU A 17 8.61 22.41 -2.35
C LEU A 17 8.99 22.59 -0.90
N HIS A 18 8.56 21.67 -0.07
CA HIS A 18 8.97 21.54 1.32
C HIS A 18 9.49 20.12 1.56
N THR A 19 10.69 20.02 2.12
CA THR A 19 11.32 18.74 2.43
C THR A 19 11.25 18.51 3.94
N HIS A 20 10.75 17.36 4.32
CA HIS A 20 10.68 16.92 5.70
C HIS A 20 11.11 15.45 5.77
N GLU A 21 12.18 15.16 6.48
CA GLU A 21 12.79 13.82 6.55
C GLU A 21 12.97 13.20 5.15
N ASP A 22 12.34 12.08 4.88
CA ASP A 22 12.42 11.34 3.60
C ASP A 22 11.29 11.72 2.62
N GLU A 23 10.54 12.78 2.92
CA GLU A 23 9.38 13.19 2.12
C GLU A 23 9.58 14.56 1.50
N ILE A 24 9.02 14.72 0.30
CA ILE A 24 8.96 16.01 -0.38
C ILE A 24 7.50 16.35 -0.65
N CYS A 25 7.00 17.41 -0.01
CA CYS A 25 5.67 17.95 -0.25
C CYS A 25 5.74 19.05 -1.30
N GLY A 26 4.88 18.98 -2.32
CA GLY A 26 4.82 19.97 -3.39
C GLY A 26 3.45 20.62 -3.53
N LEU A 27 3.44 21.95 -3.73
CA LEU A 27 2.25 22.71 -4.12
C LEU A 27 2.46 23.26 -5.53
N ILE A 28 1.49 23.00 -6.41
CA ILE A 28 1.56 23.39 -7.81
C ILE A 28 0.40 24.33 -8.11
N SER A 29 0.69 25.49 -8.72
CA SER A 29 -0.34 26.42 -9.16
C SER A 29 -1.20 25.80 -10.26
N ASN A 30 -2.52 25.75 -10.03
CA ASN A 30 -3.48 25.21 -11.00
C ASN A 30 -3.50 26.06 -12.30
N GLU A 31 -3.41 27.37 -12.21
CA GLU A 31 -3.38 28.26 -13.40
C GLU A 31 -2.19 27.90 -14.31
N SER A 32 -1.04 27.67 -13.71
CA SER A 32 0.18 27.33 -14.46
C SER A 32 0.13 25.93 -15.04
N LEU A 33 -0.48 24.99 -14.34
CA LEU A 33 -0.71 23.64 -14.84
C LEU A 33 -1.63 23.66 -16.08
N VAL A 34 -2.74 24.38 -16.01
CA VAL A 34 -3.68 24.56 -17.12
C VAL A 34 -3.00 25.26 -18.31
N ALA A 35 -2.25 26.35 -18.06
CA ALA A 35 -1.52 27.07 -19.09
C ALA A 35 -0.48 26.21 -19.84
N SER A 36 0.09 25.21 -19.16
CA SER A 36 1.04 24.27 -19.79
C SER A 36 0.38 23.24 -20.72
N GLY A 37 -0.96 23.17 -20.75
CA GLY A 37 -1.73 22.19 -21.55
C GLY A 37 -1.51 20.74 -21.17
N ARG A 38 -0.87 20.47 -20.04
CA ARG A 38 -0.56 19.11 -19.53
C ARG A 38 -1.35 18.80 -18.26
N THR A 39 -1.69 17.55 -18.08
CA THR A 39 -2.33 17.09 -16.84
C THR A 39 -1.28 16.78 -15.77
N LEU A 40 -1.63 16.96 -14.51
CA LEU A 40 -0.77 16.65 -13.37
C LEU A 40 -0.30 15.18 -13.42
N ASP A 41 -1.20 14.25 -13.71
CA ASP A 41 -0.91 12.82 -13.81
C ASP A 41 0.25 12.52 -14.76
N LYS A 42 0.26 13.13 -15.95
CA LYS A 42 1.32 12.91 -16.94
C LYS A 42 2.67 13.44 -16.46
N LYS A 43 2.68 14.58 -15.75
CA LYS A 43 3.92 15.16 -15.19
C LYS A 43 4.44 14.29 -14.03
N LEU A 44 3.56 13.86 -13.14
CA LEU A 44 3.94 12.98 -12.03
C LEU A 44 4.41 11.60 -12.51
N ALA A 45 3.76 11.03 -13.53
CA ALA A 45 4.21 9.77 -14.12
C ALA A 45 5.57 9.91 -14.83
N ARG A 46 5.87 11.07 -15.42
CA ARG A 46 7.22 11.37 -15.96
C ARG A 46 8.24 11.47 -14.84
N LEU A 47 7.94 12.21 -13.77
CA LEU A 47 8.80 12.34 -12.59
C LEU A 47 9.12 10.97 -12.00
N GLN A 48 8.10 10.14 -11.77
CA GLN A 48 8.27 8.80 -11.21
C GLN A 48 9.22 7.94 -12.06
N ARG A 49 9.03 7.91 -13.38
CA ARG A 49 9.92 7.18 -14.29
C ARG A 49 11.35 7.68 -14.25
N GLN A 50 11.55 9.00 -14.22
CA GLN A 50 12.89 9.58 -14.13
C GLN A 50 13.56 9.21 -12.80
N VAL A 51 12.88 9.35 -11.67
CA VAL A 51 13.42 8.97 -10.35
C VAL A 51 13.77 7.49 -10.32
N THR A 52 12.88 6.61 -10.78
CA THR A 52 13.15 5.17 -10.84
C THR A 52 14.36 4.85 -11.70
N THR A 53 14.54 5.56 -12.81
CA THR A 53 15.70 5.35 -13.71
C THR A 53 17.02 5.75 -13.06
N TYR A 54 17.05 6.85 -12.30
CA TYR A 54 18.28 7.36 -11.69
C TYR A 54 18.64 6.72 -10.35
N PHE A 55 17.64 6.34 -9.55
CA PHE A 55 17.85 5.87 -8.17
C PHE A 55 17.56 4.38 -7.96
N LEU A 56 17.10 3.68 -8.99
CA LEU A 56 16.72 2.24 -8.98
C LEU A 56 15.56 1.91 -8.05
N ASP A 57 15.06 2.86 -7.29
CA ASP A 57 13.90 2.72 -6.41
C ASP A 57 12.73 3.53 -6.96
N ALA A 58 11.54 2.93 -6.97
CA ALA A 58 10.33 3.62 -7.38
C ALA A 58 9.80 4.48 -6.23
N PRO A 59 9.76 5.81 -6.37
CA PRO A 59 9.19 6.67 -5.33
C PRO A 59 7.68 6.46 -5.24
N VAL A 60 7.15 6.54 -4.04
CA VAL A 60 5.71 6.68 -3.82
C VAL A 60 5.33 8.12 -4.08
N ILE A 61 4.52 8.36 -5.10
CA ILE A 61 3.98 9.69 -5.41
C ILE A 61 2.49 9.68 -5.14
N ILE A 62 2.05 10.49 -4.18
CA ILE A 62 0.63 10.66 -3.84
C ILE A 62 0.24 12.10 -4.12
N TYR A 63 -0.91 12.30 -4.75
CA TYR A 63 -1.34 13.63 -5.14
C TYR A 63 -2.84 13.84 -4.99
N HIS A 64 -3.22 15.08 -4.70
CA HIS A 64 -4.61 15.54 -4.72
C HIS A 64 -4.96 16.01 -6.15
N ASP A 65 -5.95 15.42 -6.78
CA ASP A 65 -6.26 15.64 -8.20
C ASP A 65 -7.11 16.88 -8.48
N LYS A 66 -7.72 17.44 -7.44
CA LYS A 66 -8.56 18.63 -7.55
C LYS A 66 -7.84 19.85 -7.04
N PRO A 67 -8.02 21.01 -7.70
CA PRO A 67 -7.57 22.27 -7.13
C PRO A 67 -8.22 22.50 -5.77
N ILE A 68 -7.44 22.94 -4.81
CA ILE A 68 -7.87 23.28 -3.46
C ILE A 68 -7.48 24.73 -3.13
N SER A 69 -8.27 25.39 -2.32
CA SER A 69 -7.93 26.71 -1.80
C SER A 69 -6.88 26.60 -0.68
N LEU A 70 -6.22 27.72 -0.34
CA LEU A 70 -5.29 27.76 0.78
C LEU A 70 -5.96 27.40 2.11
N ALA A 71 -7.26 27.67 2.27
CA ALA A 71 -8.01 27.32 3.47
C ALA A 71 -8.21 25.79 3.59
N GLU A 72 -8.24 25.07 2.48
CA GLU A 72 -8.41 23.61 2.40
C GLU A 72 -7.08 22.83 2.39
N LEU A 73 -5.95 23.53 2.35
CA LEU A 73 -4.63 22.92 2.20
C LEU A 73 -4.35 21.85 3.24
N ARG A 74 -4.72 22.09 4.50
CA ARG A 74 -4.57 21.11 5.57
C ARG A 74 -5.36 19.83 5.32
N GLN A 75 -6.58 19.96 4.80
CA GLN A 75 -7.44 18.81 4.50
C GLN A 75 -6.89 18.02 3.30
N GLY A 76 -6.42 18.72 2.25
CA GLY A 76 -5.79 18.10 1.09
C GLY A 76 -4.50 17.35 1.47
N TYR A 77 -3.67 17.92 2.34
CA TYR A 77 -2.48 17.25 2.86
C TYR A 77 -2.86 16.01 3.67
N GLN A 78 -3.81 16.13 4.61
CA GLN A 78 -4.26 14.98 5.42
C GLN A 78 -4.79 13.85 4.54
N LEU A 79 -5.52 14.17 3.47
CA LEU A 79 -6.01 13.17 2.53
C LEU A 79 -4.87 12.43 1.82
N CYS A 80 -3.79 13.13 1.47
CA CYS A 80 -2.60 12.50 0.90
C CYS A 80 -1.91 11.59 1.94
N GLU A 81 -1.80 12.05 3.19
CA GLU A 81 -1.25 11.25 4.30
C GLU A 81 -2.06 9.96 4.52
N ASP A 82 -3.39 10.07 4.61
CA ASP A 82 -4.28 8.93 4.81
C ASP A 82 -4.22 7.94 3.63
N SER A 83 -3.84 8.43 2.44
CA SER A 83 -3.69 7.61 1.24
C SER A 83 -2.34 6.91 1.11
N LYS A 84 -1.37 7.15 2.00
CA LYS A 84 -0.05 6.49 1.96
C LYS A 84 -0.15 4.96 2.02
N ALA A 85 -1.09 4.45 2.80
CA ALA A 85 -1.32 3.01 2.88
C ALA A 85 -1.69 2.37 1.53
N LEU A 86 -2.26 3.14 0.58
CA LEU A 86 -2.60 2.64 -0.75
C LEU A 86 -1.39 2.14 -1.54
N ALA A 87 -0.20 2.72 -1.32
CA ALA A 87 1.02 2.29 -1.99
C ALA A 87 1.31 0.80 -1.74
N PHE A 88 0.98 0.31 -0.56
CA PHE A 88 1.14 -1.10 -0.21
C PHE A 88 0.22 -2.02 -1.04
N TYR A 89 -0.98 -1.55 -1.41
CA TYR A 89 -1.96 -2.35 -2.16
C TYR A 89 -1.80 -2.24 -3.67
N VAL A 90 -1.48 -1.03 -4.18
CA VAL A 90 -1.40 -0.80 -5.63
C VAL A 90 0.02 -0.82 -6.17
N GLY A 91 1.02 -0.87 -5.28
CA GLY A 91 2.43 -0.76 -5.63
C GLY A 91 2.84 0.66 -6.01
N CYS A 92 4.10 0.79 -6.44
CA CYS A 92 4.72 2.08 -6.79
C CYS A 92 4.92 2.24 -8.31
N SER A 93 4.11 1.59 -9.15
CA SER A 93 4.26 1.65 -10.61
C SER A 93 3.70 2.92 -11.25
N ALA A 94 2.76 3.58 -10.59
CA ALA A 94 2.13 4.82 -11.04
C ALA A 94 1.84 5.76 -9.87
N PRO A 95 1.72 7.09 -10.12
CA PRO A 95 1.29 8.04 -9.10
C PRO A 95 -0.09 7.69 -8.55
N ILE A 96 -0.25 7.81 -7.25
CA ILE A 96 -1.46 7.44 -6.52
C ILE A 96 -2.30 8.69 -6.27
N LYS A 97 -3.56 8.63 -6.71
CA LYS A 97 -4.53 9.68 -6.45
C LYS A 97 -5.08 9.54 -5.05
N ALA A 98 -4.94 10.59 -4.24
CA ALA A 98 -5.54 10.64 -2.93
C ALA A 98 -7.07 10.66 -3.05
N THR A 99 -7.73 9.71 -2.41
CA THR A 99 -9.19 9.57 -2.43
C THR A 99 -9.72 9.45 -1.01
N ALA A 100 -10.84 10.13 -0.75
CA ALA A 100 -11.56 9.89 0.49
C ALA A 100 -12.19 8.50 0.44
N HIS A 101 -11.82 7.66 1.40
CA HIS A 101 -12.35 6.31 1.49
C HIS A 101 -13.75 6.34 2.14
N THR A 102 -14.78 6.11 1.34
CA THR A 102 -16.13 5.82 1.83
C THR A 102 -16.24 4.31 2.01
N VAL A 103 -16.10 3.87 3.25
CA VAL A 103 -15.96 2.44 3.53
C VAL A 103 -17.31 1.79 3.76
N THR A 104 -17.68 0.87 2.88
CA THR A 104 -18.72 -0.15 3.09
C THR A 104 -18.13 -1.51 3.46
N ALA A 105 -16.83 -1.54 3.77
CA ALA A 105 -16.09 -2.77 4.04
C ALA A 105 -16.41 -3.32 5.46
N GLN A 106 -16.24 -4.61 5.60
CA GLN A 106 -16.43 -5.31 6.87
C GLN A 106 -15.40 -4.84 7.91
N PRO A 107 -15.76 -4.66 9.19
CA PRO A 107 -14.80 -4.28 10.22
C PRO A 107 -13.59 -5.22 10.28
N PHE A 108 -12.39 -4.66 10.39
CA PHE A 108 -11.12 -5.41 10.34
C PHE A 108 -11.06 -6.61 11.29
N HIS A 109 -11.49 -6.43 12.55
CA HIS A 109 -11.47 -7.52 13.54
C HIS A 109 -12.39 -8.69 13.18
N VAL A 110 -13.51 -8.43 12.47
CA VAL A 110 -14.42 -9.48 11.98
C VAL A 110 -13.74 -10.22 10.84
N SER A 111 -13.17 -9.50 9.87
CA SER A 111 -12.43 -10.09 8.75
C SER A 111 -11.24 -10.94 9.22
N GLN A 112 -10.49 -10.47 10.24
CA GLN A 112 -9.40 -11.24 10.84
C GLN A 112 -9.88 -12.52 11.53
N ALA A 113 -11.02 -12.46 12.23
CA ALA A 113 -11.60 -13.63 12.88
C ALA A 113 -12.10 -14.67 11.85
N GLU A 114 -12.70 -14.19 10.75
CA GLU A 114 -13.13 -15.06 9.64
C GLU A 114 -11.94 -15.70 8.93
N LEU A 115 -10.89 -14.94 8.63
CA LEU A 115 -9.65 -15.49 8.09
C LEU A 115 -9.14 -16.65 8.96
N SER A 116 -9.01 -16.41 10.26
CA SER A 116 -8.50 -17.41 11.19
C SER A 116 -9.38 -18.68 11.25
N LYS A 117 -10.68 -18.52 11.21
CA LYS A 117 -11.62 -19.65 11.20
C LYS A 117 -11.56 -20.43 9.89
N ALA A 118 -11.57 -19.71 8.77
CA ALA A 118 -11.58 -20.31 7.43
C ALA A 118 -10.26 -21.04 7.13
N THR A 119 -9.12 -20.43 7.47
CA THR A 119 -7.80 -21.06 7.28
C THR A 119 -7.63 -22.29 8.17
N ALA A 120 -8.07 -22.26 9.42
CA ALA A 120 -8.03 -23.44 10.28
C ALA A 120 -8.88 -24.60 9.71
N ALA A 121 -10.09 -24.31 9.24
CA ALA A 121 -10.95 -25.33 8.62
C ALA A 121 -10.33 -25.87 7.31
N ALA A 122 -9.76 -24.99 6.48
CA ALA A 122 -9.11 -25.37 5.23
C ALA A 122 -7.88 -26.26 5.47
N VAL A 123 -7.05 -25.93 6.46
CA VAL A 123 -5.87 -26.76 6.84
C VAL A 123 -6.31 -28.13 7.33
N GLN A 124 -7.34 -28.21 8.19
CA GLN A 124 -7.84 -29.50 8.70
C GLN A 124 -8.42 -30.41 7.58
N ASN A 125 -9.02 -29.82 6.56
CA ASN A 125 -9.64 -30.55 5.46
C ASN A 125 -8.70 -30.71 4.24
N ALA A 126 -7.49 -30.20 4.29
CA ALA A 126 -6.54 -30.09 3.17
C ALA A 126 -7.17 -29.42 1.93
N ASP A 127 -8.02 -28.39 2.16
CA ASP A 127 -8.72 -27.65 1.12
C ASP A 127 -7.95 -26.37 0.75
N GLU A 128 -7.02 -26.52 -0.20
CA GLU A 128 -6.18 -25.41 -0.68
C GLU A 128 -7.00 -24.27 -1.27
N LEU A 129 -8.03 -24.56 -2.04
CA LEU A 129 -8.85 -23.55 -2.69
C LEU A 129 -9.59 -22.69 -1.65
N GLN A 130 -10.16 -23.30 -0.63
CA GLN A 130 -10.81 -22.60 0.47
C GLN A 130 -9.82 -21.71 1.24
N MET A 131 -8.61 -22.19 1.45
CA MET A 131 -7.54 -21.41 2.11
C MET A 131 -7.20 -20.17 1.28
N GLN A 132 -6.95 -20.33 -0.04
CA GLN A 132 -6.63 -19.23 -0.94
C GLN A 132 -7.77 -18.19 -0.99
N ILE A 133 -9.01 -18.63 -1.09
CA ILE A 133 -10.20 -17.74 -1.07
C ILE A 133 -10.26 -16.94 0.24
N ALA A 134 -10.02 -17.58 1.38
CA ALA A 134 -10.07 -16.92 2.67
C ALA A 134 -8.99 -15.82 2.80
N VAL A 135 -7.75 -16.13 2.39
CA VAL A 135 -6.63 -15.19 2.39
C VAL A 135 -6.93 -14.02 1.44
N HIS A 136 -7.32 -14.30 0.21
CA HIS A 136 -7.65 -13.28 -0.79
C HIS A 136 -8.77 -12.35 -0.31
N THR A 137 -9.85 -12.90 0.23
CA THR A 137 -10.98 -12.11 0.77
C THR A 137 -10.53 -11.18 1.90
N PHE A 138 -9.66 -11.65 2.78
CA PHE A 138 -9.09 -10.82 3.85
C PHE A 138 -8.29 -9.64 3.28
N PHE A 139 -7.38 -9.89 2.32
CA PHE A 139 -6.58 -8.83 1.71
C PHE A 139 -7.42 -7.84 0.92
N GLN A 140 -8.45 -8.28 0.20
CA GLN A 140 -9.41 -7.39 -0.47
C GLN A 140 -10.13 -6.48 0.55
N ASN A 141 -10.58 -7.03 1.67
CA ASN A 141 -11.23 -6.23 2.71
C ASN A 141 -10.25 -5.22 3.36
N CYS A 142 -9.01 -5.62 3.60
CA CYS A 142 -7.96 -4.72 4.09
C CYS A 142 -7.70 -3.58 3.09
N ALA A 143 -7.66 -3.85 1.80
CA ALA A 143 -7.51 -2.84 0.75
C ALA A 143 -8.69 -1.86 0.74
N ALA A 144 -9.92 -2.37 0.84
CA ALA A 144 -11.13 -1.55 0.91
C ALA A 144 -11.17 -0.64 2.15
N LEU A 145 -10.59 -1.08 3.27
CA LEU A 145 -10.44 -0.31 4.50
C LEU A 145 -9.22 0.62 4.52
N CYS A 146 -8.35 0.53 3.49
CA CYS A 146 -7.01 1.16 3.51
C CYS A 146 -6.24 0.89 4.80
N MET A 147 -6.27 -0.35 5.25
CA MET A 147 -5.59 -0.73 6.49
C MET A 147 -4.08 -0.47 6.39
N PRO A 148 -3.47 0.13 7.42
CA PRO A 148 -2.02 0.28 7.47
C PRO A 148 -1.31 -1.06 7.33
N PRO A 149 -0.20 -1.16 6.54
CA PRO A 149 0.54 -2.40 6.33
C PRO A 149 0.91 -3.12 7.63
N GLN A 150 1.28 -2.39 8.66
CA GLN A 150 1.65 -2.92 9.97
C GLN A 150 0.52 -3.74 10.61
N ARG A 151 -0.72 -3.27 10.52
CA ARG A 151 -1.89 -4.00 11.04
C ARG A 151 -2.12 -5.32 10.33
N ILE A 152 -1.83 -5.37 9.05
CA ILE A 152 -1.99 -6.60 8.25
C ILE A 152 -0.89 -7.60 8.63
N ARG A 153 0.35 -7.14 8.77
CA ARG A 153 1.47 -7.98 9.22
C ARG A 153 1.21 -8.55 10.60
N GLU A 154 0.74 -7.74 11.56
CA GLU A 154 0.31 -8.20 12.88
C GLU A 154 -0.77 -9.29 12.79
N ALA A 155 -1.75 -9.13 11.91
CA ALA A 155 -2.79 -10.15 11.70
C ALA A 155 -2.22 -11.47 11.12
N CYS A 156 -1.25 -11.37 10.19
CA CYS A 156 -0.54 -12.53 9.66
C CYS A 156 0.28 -13.24 10.76
N HIS A 157 1.00 -12.49 11.60
CA HIS A 157 1.73 -13.05 12.74
C HIS A 157 0.81 -13.81 13.68
N LEU A 158 -0.29 -13.18 14.12
CA LEU A 158 -1.28 -13.79 15.00
C LEU A 158 -1.93 -15.05 14.41
N LEU A 159 -2.10 -15.09 13.09
CA LEU A 159 -2.59 -16.27 12.40
C LEU A 159 -1.60 -17.43 12.47
N LEU A 160 -0.31 -17.12 12.28
CA LEU A 160 0.76 -18.12 12.23
C LEU A 160 1.20 -18.60 13.63
N GLU A 161 1.05 -17.79 14.67
CA GLU A 161 1.35 -18.14 16.07
C GLU A 161 0.35 -19.12 16.69
N ARG A 162 -0.81 -19.31 16.07
CA ARG A 162 -1.85 -20.17 16.65
C ARG A 162 -1.35 -21.62 16.75
N PRO A 163 -1.47 -22.22 17.94
CA PRO A 163 -1.12 -23.63 18.12
C PRO A 163 -2.05 -24.50 17.28
N GLY A 164 -1.50 -25.38 16.49
CA GLY A 164 -2.19 -26.38 15.67
C GLY A 164 -1.38 -27.65 15.57
N GLU A 165 -1.94 -28.71 14.98
CA GLU A 165 -1.28 -30.01 14.85
C GLU A 165 0.03 -29.96 14.03
N ASN A 166 0.14 -28.99 13.10
CA ASN A 166 1.34 -28.75 12.29
C ASN A 166 2.04 -27.45 12.73
N MET A 167 2.70 -27.46 13.88
CA MET A 167 3.48 -26.32 14.35
C MET A 167 4.71 -26.09 13.48
N ILE A 168 4.89 -24.88 13.01
CA ILE A 168 6.16 -24.45 12.40
C ILE A 168 7.23 -24.45 13.49
N PRO A 169 8.43 -25.02 13.24
CA PRO A 169 9.54 -24.89 14.17
C PRO A 169 9.84 -23.42 14.46
N GLN A 170 10.21 -23.10 15.70
CA GLN A 170 10.38 -21.71 16.13
C GLN A 170 11.39 -20.94 15.26
N GLU A 171 12.49 -21.57 14.87
CA GLU A 171 13.50 -20.96 13.99
C GLU A 171 12.91 -20.59 12.61
N THR A 172 12.06 -21.46 12.05
CA THR A 172 11.38 -21.22 10.80
C THR A 172 10.35 -20.09 10.94
N LEU A 173 9.64 -20.05 12.08
CA LEU A 173 8.66 -19.01 12.37
C LEU A 173 9.30 -17.61 12.45
N GLU A 174 10.47 -17.50 13.11
CA GLU A 174 11.22 -16.25 13.18
C GLU A 174 11.70 -15.78 11.79
N GLN A 175 12.13 -16.70 10.94
CA GLN A 175 12.50 -16.38 9.56
C GLN A 175 11.28 -15.93 8.75
N THR A 176 10.17 -16.63 8.87
CA THR A 176 8.89 -16.31 8.25
C THR A 176 8.41 -14.90 8.65
N PHE A 177 8.52 -14.54 9.92
CA PHE A 177 8.15 -13.20 10.38
C PHE A 177 9.03 -12.11 9.76
N LYS A 178 10.33 -12.37 9.61
CA LYS A 178 11.22 -11.43 8.91
C LYS A 178 10.85 -11.25 7.44
N GLU A 179 10.35 -12.29 6.79
CA GLU A 179 9.89 -12.21 5.40
C GLU A 179 8.56 -11.46 5.28
N ILE A 180 7.63 -11.67 6.21
CA ILE A 180 6.39 -10.91 6.33
C ILE A 180 6.67 -9.41 6.49
N GLU A 181 7.62 -9.05 7.38
CA GLU A 181 7.99 -7.65 7.60
C GLU A 181 8.62 -7.00 6.36
N LYS A 182 9.32 -7.77 5.53
CA LYS A 182 9.99 -7.29 4.32
C LYS A 182 9.09 -7.26 3.09
N ALA A 183 7.91 -7.88 3.12
CA ALA A 183 7.00 -7.92 1.98
C ALA A 183 6.66 -6.49 1.52
N PRO A 184 7.00 -6.10 0.28
CA PRO A 184 6.89 -4.72 -0.18
C PRO A 184 5.46 -4.31 -0.53
N THR A 185 4.61 -5.28 -0.87
CA THR A 185 3.23 -5.04 -1.30
C THR A 185 2.26 -6.04 -0.66
N ALA A 186 0.98 -5.68 -0.67
CA ALA A 186 -0.09 -6.56 -0.21
C ALA A 186 -0.13 -7.87 -1.00
N GLU A 187 0.08 -7.80 -2.31
CA GLU A 187 0.12 -8.98 -3.20
C GLU A 187 1.28 -9.92 -2.82
N ALA A 188 2.48 -9.38 -2.60
CA ALA A 188 3.63 -10.17 -2.17
C ALA A 188 3.39 -10.83 -0.81
N LEU A 189 2.74 -10.10 0.13
CA LEU A 189 2.41 -10.62 1.45
C LEU A 189 1.31 -11.70 1.36
N GLU A 190 0.30 -11.52 0.52
CA GLU A 190 -0.76 -12.49 0.26
C GLU A 190 -0.18 -13.81 -0.28
N GLN A 191 0.68 -13.71 -1.30
CA GLN A 191 1.36 -14.87 -1.90
C GLN A 191 2.23 -15.61 -0.87
N LEU A 192 3.01 -14.87 -0.09
CA LEU A 192 3.84 -15.44 0.97
C LEU A 192 2.99 -16.18 2.01
N LEU A 193 1.89 -15.57 2.46
CA LEU A 193 0.99 -16.20 3.43
C LEU A 193 0.35 -17.47 2.88
N CYS A 194 -0.06 -17.48 1.61
CA CYS A 194 -0.58 -18.67 0.96
C CYS A 194 0.46 -19.80 0.91
N LEU A 195 1.70 -19.51 0.53
CA LEU A 195 2.79 -20.50 0.51
C LEU A 195 3.03 -21.12 1.89
N ILE A 196 3.11 -20.29 2.94
CA ILE A 196 3.32 -20.78 4.31
C ILE A 196 2.17 -21.69 4.77
N LEU A 197 0.94 -21.31 4.44
CA LEU A 197 -0.24 -22.11 4.79
C LEU A 197 -0.30 -23.42 3.99
N GLN A 198 0.11 -23.44 2.72
CA GLN A 198 0.25 -24.64 1.91
C GLN A 198 1.27 -25.62 2.50
N GLU A 199 2.45 -25.13 2.91
CA GLU A 199 3.46 -25.94 3.60
C GLU A 199 2.89 -26.58 4.88
N ARG A 200 2.05 -25.87 5.64
CA ARG A 200 1.34 -26.42 6.81
C ARG A 200 0.36 -27.53 6.46
N MET A 201 -0.20 -27.50 5.27
CA MET A 201 -1.12 -28.55 4.77
C MET A 201 -0.36 -29.78 4.26
N GLY A 202 0.96 -29.70 4.13
CA GLY A 202 1.81 -30.78 3.59
C GLY A 202 1.67 -30.92 2.06
N LEU A 203 1.34 -29.83 1.38
CA LEU A 203 1.20 -29.74 -0.08
C LEU A 203 2.47 -29.23 -0.74
#